data_acc3a6385b533ac2034bb5fee47d674f
#
_entry.id   acc3a6385b533ac2034bb5fee47d674f
#
_cell.length_a   1.000
_cell.length_b   1.000
_cell.length_c   1.000
_cell.angle_alpha   90.00
_cell.angle_beta   90.00
_cell.angle_gamma   90.00
#
_symmetry.space_group_name_H-M   'P 1'
#
loop_
_entity.id
_entity.type
_entity.pdbx_description
1 polymer ?
#
loop_
_entity_poly.entity_id
_entity_poly.type
_entity_poly.pdbx_seq_one_letter_code
_entity_poly.pdbx_strand_id
1 'polypeptide(L)'
;MSKRILYVVHRYAPYPGGSENYVRDMAEETLSRGNDVWVLSGEHKGDLNGVKLSSDYNILNEDWDLIVVHGGDVNVQDTVLFNSEKIKSPILYLLILPSNSPVCLKGLRDCKYLGCSTKADWEHLMRNGVYGKGVLVRHGIDDKISKGENGFKEKYGIKTKRMFVSCGGYWHNKAMKELVQVFNESNVPDTTLVLTGYDNRFGIKPEESEFVKPLMIDSREDVLSAIKEADLYILHSYSEGFGLVLLESMFNKTEWAGRKIAGADTMSNYGFTYTSDKELSDYMKSFTPDDSRIQRAYDYVVSERLIKNTVDDILKVIS
;
A
#
# COMPACT_ATOMS: atom_id res chain seq x y z
N MET A 1 11.16 26.69 9.62
CA MET A 1 12.48 26.09 9.99
C MET A 1 12.49 24.67 9.45
N SER A 2 13.65 24.20 8.96
CA SER A 2 13.84 22.80 8.55
C SER A 2 13.64 21.87 9.75
N LYS A 3 12.94 20.76 9.56
CA LYS A 3 12.69 19.72 10.57
C LYS A 3 13.60 18.53 10.33
N ARG A 4 14.03 17.86 11.40
CA ARG A 4 14.74 16.57 11.34
C ARG A 4 13.74 15.43 11.53
N ILE A 5 13.56 14.61 10.50
CA ILE A 5 12.55 13.55 10.49
C ILE A 5 13.21 12.21 10.20
N LEU A 6 12.93 11.23 11.06
CA LEU A 6 13.37 9.85 10.89
C LEU A 6 12.18 8.98 10.50
N TYR A 7 12.21 8.39 9.31
CA TYR A 7 11.30 7.31 8.92
C TYR A 7 11.85 5.96 9.35
N VAL A 8 10.98 5.04 9.74
CA VAL A 8 11.35 3.69 10.16
C VAL A 8 10.55 2.67 9.38
N VAL A 9 11.27 1.79 8.68
CA VAL A 9 10.69 0.68 7.88
C VAL A 9 11.65 -0.50 7.89
N HIS A 10 11.14 -1.74 7.75
CA HIS A 10 11.99 -2.93 7.81
C HIS A 10 12.96 -3.05 6.64
N ARG A 11 12.55 -2.70 5.43
CA ARG A 11 13.37 -2.59 4.21
C ARG A 11 13.05 -1.29 3.50
N TYR A 12 13.91 -0.88 2.58
CA TYR A 12 13.73 0.36 1.82
C TYR A 12 13.93 0.08 0.32
N ALA A 13 13.61 1.07 -0.51
CA ALA A 13 13.88 0.99 -1.94
C ALA A 13 15.39 0.68 -2.20
N PRO A 14 15.73 -0.09 -3.26
CA PRO A 14 14.91 -0.49 -4.40
C PRO A 14 14.10 -1.79 -4.22
N TYR A 15 13.91 -2.30 -3.02
CA TYR A 15 13.07 -3.47 -2.82
C TYR A 15 11.64 -3.21 -3.31
N PRO A 16 11.02 -4.13 -4.12
CA PRO A 16 9.79 -3.84 -4.87
C PRO A 16 8.49 -3.96 -4.03
N GLY A 17 8.56 -3.86 -2.72
CA GLY A 17 7.40 -3.95 -1.83
C GLY A 17 6.61 -2.64 -1.73
N GLY A 18 5.31 -2.75 -1.42
CA GLY A 18 4.43 -1.58 -1.26
C GLY A 18 4.83 -0.67 -0.10
N SER A 19 5.23 -1.25 1.03
CA SER A 19 5.70 -0.51 2.21
C SER A 19 6.99 0.26 1.93
N GLU A 20 7.92 -0.38 1.24
CA GLU A 20 9.22 0.16 0.86
C GLU A 20 9.08 1.36 -0.08
N ASN A 21 8.27 1.19 -1.12
CA ASN A 21 7.96 2.27 -2.05
C ASN A 21 7.23 3.42 -1.36
N TYR A 22 6.26 3.12 -0.50
CA TYR A 22 5.48 4.14 0.20
C TYR A 22 6.34 4.98 1.15
N VAL A 23 7.25 4.35 1.91
CA VAL A 23 8.16 5.10 2.80
C VAL A 23 9.17 5.91 1.98
N ARG A 24 9.64 5.40 0.83
CA ARG A 24 10.46 6.18 -0.09
C ARG A 24 9.73 7.42 -0.56
N ASP A 25 8.51 7.27 -1.04
CA ASP A 25 7.71 8.37 -1.59
C ASP A 25 7.45 9.45 -0.52
N MET A 26 7.15 9.05 0.74
CA MET A 26 7.02 9.97 1.88
C MET A 26 8.33 10.68 2.21
N ALA A 27 9.45 9.95 2.25
CA ALA A 27 10.75 10.49 2.61
C ALA A 27 11.25 11.50 1.56
N GLU A 28 11.13 11.17 0.27
CA GLU A 28 11.52 12.05 -0.84
C GLU A 28 10.64 13.31 -0.90
N GLU A 29 9.32 13.18 -0.70
CA GLU A 29 8.42 14.33 -0.63
C GLU A 29 8.74 15.21 0.60
N THR A 30 9.05 14.62 1.76
CA THR A 30 9.44 15.37 2.95
C THR A 30 10.76 16.11 2.75
N LEU A 31 11.74 15.47 2.09
CA LEU A 31 13.02 16.06 1.73
C LEU A 31 12.83 17.24 0.75
N SER A 32 11.98 17.08 -0.26
CA SER A 32 11.70 18.12 -1.26
C SER A 32 11.17 19.43 -0.65
N ARG A 33 10.61 19.35 0.57
CA ARG A 33 10.10 20.50 1.34
C ARG A 33 11.19 21.16 2.21
N GLY A 34 12.47 20.77 2.03
CA GLY A 34 13.61 21.37 2.72
C GLY A 34 13.84 20.84 4.14
N ASN A 35 13.34 19.66 4.49
CA ASN A 35 13.60 18.99 5.76
C ASN A 35 14.86 18.12 5.71
N ASP A 36 15.48 17.82 6.87
CA ASP A 36 16.56 16.83 7.02
C ASP A 36 15.91 15.46 7.25
N VAL A 37 16.06 14.55 6.27
CA VAL A 37 15.32 13.29 6.25
C VAL A 37 16.26 12.09 6.30
N TRP A 38 15.97 11.22 7.24
CA TRP A 38 16.65 9.95 7.43
C TRP A 38 15.67 8.79 7.40
N VAL A 39 16.17 7.62 7.00
CA VAL A 39 15.43 6.35 7.08
C VAL A 39 16.24 5.33 7.86
N LEU A 40 15.67 4.79 8.92
CA LEU A 40 16.16 3.60 9.58
C LEU A 40 15.53 2.37 8.94
N SER A 41 16.35 1.52 8.34
CA SER A 41 15.92 0.23 7.81
C SER A 41 16.89 -0.88 8.21
N GLY A 42 16.44 -2.14 8.23
CA GLY A 42 17.27 -3.27 8.67
C GLY A 42 18.48 -3.57 7.79
N GLU A 43 18.50 -3.10 6.54
CA GLU A 43 19.42 -3.61 5.52
C GLU A 43 20.21 -2.53 4.76
N HIS A 44 19.83 -1.25 4.84
CA HIS A 44 20.36 -0.21 3.96
C HIS A 44 21.16 0.85 4.71
N LYS A 45 22.27 1.30 4.09
CA LYS A 45 23.13 2.39 4.56
C LYS A 45 23.51 3.29 3.40
N GLY A 46 23.79 4.55 3.70
CA GLY A 46 24.30 5.51 2.71
C GLY A 46 23.29 6.59 2.36
N ASP A 47 23.10 6.88 1.09
CA ASP A 47 22.20 7.89 0.57
C ASP A 47 21.48 7.36 -0.66
N LEU A 48 20.18 7.64 -0.77
CA LEU A 48 19.38 7.37 -1.96
C LEU A 48 18.51 8.59 -2.25
N ASN A 49 18.75 9.24 -3.40
CA ASN A 49 18.04 10.45 -3.84
C ASN A 49 18.08 11.60 -2.81
N GLY A 50 19.18 11.71 -2.02
CA GLY A 50 19.36 12.70 -0.97
C GLY A 50 18.73 12.30 0.38
N VAL A 51 18.01 11.19 0.46
CA VAL A 51 17.54 10.61 1.72
C VAL A 51 18.65 9.79 2.36
N LYS A 52 19.02 10.12 3.60
CA LYS A 52 20.08 9.43 4.33
C LYS A 52 19.57 8.12 4.93
N LEU A 53 20.33 7.03 4.77
CA LEU A 53 19.94 5.69 5.21
C LEU A 53 20.83 5.18 6.34
N SER A 54 20.24 4.59 7.35
CA SER A 54 20.93 3.96 8.47
C SER A 54 20.34 2.58 8.78
N SER A 55 21.20 1.64 9.16
CA SER A 55 20.80 0.39 9.80
C SER A 55 21.23 0.32 11.26
N ASP A 56 21.78 1.42 11.80
CA ASP A 56 22.20 1.52 13.20
C ASP A 56 21.01 2.02 14.06
N TYR A 57 20.54 1.17 14.96
CA TYR A 57 19.45 1.51 15.88
C TYR A 57 19.81 2.60 16.89
N ASN A 58 21.10 2.91 17.09
CA ASN A 58 21.51 4.03 17.93
C ASN A 58 21.00 5.38 17.45
N ILE A 59 20.67 5.51 16.15
CA ILE A 59 20.05 6.69 15.57
C ILE A 59 18.73 7.09 16.26
N LEU A 60 18.03 6.13 16.89
CA LEU A 60 16.80 6.39 17.65
C LEU A 60 17.06 7.24 18.92
N ASN A 61 18.31 7.32 19.39
CA ASN A 61 18.69 8.11 20.57
C ASN A 61 19.06 9.56 20.21
N GLU A 62 19.13 9.90 18.92
CA GLU A 62 19.37 11.27 18.48
C GLU A 62 18.11 12.13 18.67
N ASP A 63 18.31 13.46 18.60
CA ASP A 63 17.19 14.41 18.68
C ASP A 63 16.49 14.54 17.31
N TRP A 64 15.25 14.07 17.23
CA TRP A 64 14.37 14.16 16.07
C TRP A 64 13.17 15.06 16.39
N ASP A 65 12.76 15.90 15.44
CA ASP A 65 11.47 16.58 15.55
C ASP A 65 10.31 15.57 15.48
N LEU A 66 10.50 14.49 14.71
CA LEU A 66 9.52 13.39 14.60
C LEU A 66 10.19 12.10 14.13
N ILE A 67 9.81 10.99 14.75
CA ILE A 67 10.07 9.64 14.27
C ILE A 67 8.77 9.09 13.71
N VAL A 68 8.73 8.78 12.42
CA VAL A 68 7.57 8.21 11.72
C VAL A 68 7.81 6.72 11.52
N VAL A 69 7.05 5.89 12.21
CA VAL A 69 7.17 4.42 12.12
C VAL A 69 6.08 3.91 11.20
N HIS A 70 6.48 3.29 10.09
CA HIS A 70 5.56 2.59 9.20
C HIS A 70 5.19 1.25 9.82
N GLY A 71 3.93 1.09 10.24
CA GLY A 71 3.42 -0.15 10.80
C GLY A 71 3.28 -1.27 9.76
N GLY A 72 2.90 -2.45 10.23
CA GLY A 72 2.52 -3.57 9.36
C GLY A 72 3.58 -4.61 9.10
N ASP A 73 4.80 -4.43 9.56
CA ASP A 73 5.81 -5.49 9.48
C ASP A 73 6.60 -5.60 10.79
N VAL A 74 6.97 -6.83 11.14
CA VAL A 74 7.72 -7.17 12.34
C VAL A 74 9.21 -6.82 12.17
N ASN A 75 9.98 -6.79 13.22
CA ASN A 75 11.41 -6.53 13.36
C ASN A 75 11.77 -5.07 13.68
N VAL A 76 11.97 -4.19 12.70
CA VAL A 76 12.45 -2.82 12.97
C VAL A 76 11.38 -2.02 13.71
N GLN A 77 10.13 -2.11 13.26
CA GLN A 77 8.99 -1.45 13.92
C GLN A 77 8.76 -1.98 15.33
N ASP A 78 8.82 -3.30 15.53
CA ASP A 78 8.68 -3.93 16.85
C ASP A 78 9.82 -3.50 17.79
N THR A 79 11.04 -3.33 17.26
CA THR A 79 12.17 -2.82 18.05
C THR A 79 11.90 -1.39 18.53
N VAL A 80 11.34 -0.52 17.70
CA VAL A 80 10.94 0.83 18.11
C VAL A 80 9.85 0.78 19.16
N LEU A 81 8.79 -0.01 18.95
CA LEU A 81 7.69 -0.15 19.91
C LEU A 81 8.14 -0.74 21.24
N PHE A 82 9.04 -1.72 21.21
CA PHE A 82 9.60 -2.35 22.42
C PHE A 82 10.43 -1.37 23.27
N ASN A 83 11.12 -0.43 22.60
CA ASN A 83 11.96 0.58 23.26
C ASN A 83 11.30 1.96 23.34
N SER A 84 10.03 2.09 23.00
CA SER A 84 9.33 3.38 22.88
C SER A 84 9.43 4.27 24.11
N GLU A 85 9.44 3.70 25.31
CA GLU A 85 9.60 4.42 26.59
C GLU A 85 10.99 5.06 26.77
N LYS A 86 12.02 4.58 26.06
CA LYS A 86 13.39 5.10 26.12
C LYS A 86 13.68 6.15 25.07
N ILE A 87 12.86 6.20 24.03
CA ILE A 87 13.01 7.14 22.90
C ILE A 87 12.43 8.50 23.33
N LYS A 88 13.27 9.53 23.34
CA LYS A 88 12.87 10.87 23.80
C LYS A 88 12.08 11.66 22.75
N SER A 89 12.38 11.42 21.48
CA SER A 89 11.75 12.11 20.37
C SER A 89 10.29 11.66 20.20
N PRO A 90 9.37 12.53 19.71
CA PRO A 90 7.98 12.16 19.50
C PRO A 90 7.86 11.10 18.39
N ILE A 91 7.08 10.05 18.66
CA ILE A 91 6.81 8.97 17.71
C ILE A 91 5.41 9.14 17.14
N LEU A 92 5.30 9.15 15.81
CA LEU A 92 4.08 8.93 15.04
C LEU A 92 4.12 7.51 14.47
N TYR A 93 3.27 6.63 14.95
CA TYR A 93 3.14 5.27 14.43
C TYR A 93 1.97 5.21 13.45
N LEU A 94 2.26 4.91 12.18
CA LEU A 94 1.23 4.71 11.15
C LEU A 94 0.63 3.31 11.29
N LEU A 95 -0.66 3.24 11.59
CA LEU A 95 -1.38 1.98 11.75
C LEU A 95 -1.61 1.34 10.38
N ILE A 96 -0.91 0.22 10.16
CA ILE A 96 -1.05 -0.61 8.97
C ILE A 96 -1.02 -2.04 9.47
N LEU A 97 -2.03 -2.82 9.46
CA LEU A 97 -2.09 -4.17 10.06
C LEU A 97 -1.77 -4.16 11.56
N PRO A 98 -2.59 -3.52 12.39
CA PRO A 98 -2.30 -3.40 13.82
C PRO A 98 -2.25 -4.77 14.51
N SER A 99 -1.21 -5.01 15.31
CA SER A 99 -1.05 -6.20 16.13
C SER A 99 -1.74 -6.06 17.48
N ASN A 100 -2.35 -7.13 17.96
CA ASN A 100 -2.93 -7.22 19.30
C ASN A 100 -1.96 -7.79 20.34
N SER A 101 -0.67 -7.97 20.01
CA SER A 101 0.31 -8.46 20.99
C SER A 101 0.43 -7.49 22.17
N PRO A 102 0.64 -7.97 23.41
CA PRO A 102 0.80 -7.08 24.57
C PRO A 102 1.95 -6.09 24.42
N VAL A 103 3.04 -6.48 23.75
CA VAL A 103 4.21 -5.61 23.50
C VAL A 103 3.84 -4.50 22.53
N CYS A 104 3.17 -4.84 21.43
CA CYS A 104 2.71 -3.86 20.47
C CYS A 104 1.74 -2.86 21.11
N LEU A 105 0.73 -3.34 21.86
CA LEU A 105 -0.24 -2.48 22.53
C LEU A 105 0.40 -1.55 23.55
N LYS A 106 1.42 -2.03 24.30
CA LYS A 106 2.20 -1.17 25.22
C LYS A 106 2.91 -0.07 24.43
N GLY A 107 3.67 -0.44 23.39
CA GLY A 107 4.40 0.51 22.57
C GLY A 107 3.49 1.55 21.89
N LEU A 108 2.31 1.15 21.42
CA LEU A 108 1.32 2.10 20.88
C LEU A 108 0.85 3.12 21.93
N ARG A 109 0.71 2.70 23.21
CA ARG A 109 0.36 3.63 24.29
C ARG A 109 1.49 4.63 24.59
N ASP A 110 2.74 4.25 24.36
CA ASP A 110 3.90 5.12 24.57
C ASP A 110 4.10 6.11 23.40
N CYS A 111 3.67 5.78 22.18
CA CYS A 111 3.73 6.69 21.04
C CYS A 111 2.96 7.99 21.33
N LYS A 112 3.48 9.11 20.86
CA LYS A 112 2.81 10.40 21.00
C LYS A 112 1.61 10.53 20.07
N TYR A 113 1.72 10.04 18.85
CA TYR A 113 0.68 10.08 17.83
C TYR A 113 0.50 8.72 17.17
N LEU A 114 -0.74 8.41 16.78
CA LEU A 114 -1.12 7.18 16.06
C LEU A 114 -1.83 7.57 14.78
N GLY A 115 -1.18 7.36 13.65
CA GLY A 115 -1.71 7.70 12.33
C GLY A 115 -2.76 6.70 11.87
N CYS A 116 -3.99 7.15 11.70
CA CYS A 116 -5.12 6.36 11.24
C CYS A 116 -5.54 6.83 9.84
N SER A 117 -5.67 5.91 8.90
CA SER A 117 -6.12 6.17 7.53
C SER A 117 -7.50 5.58 7.22
N THR A 118 -7.93 4.59 7.99
CA THR A 118 -9.19 3.87 7.80
C THR A 118 -10.06 3.90 9.06
N LYS A 119 -11.36 3.66 8.89
CA LYS A 119 -12.26 3.46 10.03
C LYS A 119 -11.81 2.29 10.92
N ALA A 120 -11.27 1.23 10.31
CA ALA A 120 -10.78 0.06 11.04
C ALA A 120 -9.63 0.41 11.99
N ASP A 121 -8.75 1.36 11.63
CA ASP A 121 -7.67 1.83 12.50
C ASP A 121 -8.23 2.50 13.77
N TRP A 122 -9.20 3.41 13.61
CA TRP A 122 -9.86 4.06 14.74
C TRP A 122 -10.58 3.05 15.66
N GLU A 123 -11.30 2.10 15.07
CA GLU A 123 -12.00 1.06 15.83
C GLU A 123 -11.00 0.15 16.58
N HIS A 124 -9.82 -0.13 15.98
CA HIS A 124 -8.76 -0.88 16.64
C HIS A 124 -8.25 -0.14 17.88
N LEU A 125 -7.95 1.15 17.78
CA LEU A 125 -7.52 1.95 18.92
C LEU A 125 -8.57 1.96 20.03
N MET A 126 -9.83 2.17 19.67
CA MET A 126 -10.93 2.20 20.64
C MET A 126 -11.11 0.87 21.37
N ARG A 127 -11.12 -0.25 20.65
CA ARG A 127 -11.24 -1.61 21.22
C ARG A 127 -10.11 -1.96 22.17
N ASN A 128 -8.91 -1.40 21.97
CA ASN A 128 -7.72 -1.66 22.79
C ASN A 128 -7.48 -0.60 23.87
N GLY A 129 -8.42 0.31 24.09
CA GLY A 129 -8.31 1.33 25.16
C GLY A 129 -7.21 2.37 24.91
N VAL A 130 -6.90 2.64 23.64
CA VAL A 130 -5.93 3.68 23.25
C VAL A 130 -6.69 4.90 22.77
N TYR A 131 -6.87 5.88 23.66
CA TYR A 131 -7.67 7.07 23.39
C TYR A 131 -6.81 8.33 23.25
N GLY A 132 -7.30 9.32 22.48
CA GLY A 132 -6.74 10.68 22.44
C GLY A 132 -5.41 10.84 21.70
N LYS A 133 -4.90 9.80 21.05
CA LYS A 133 -3.63 9.82 20.30
C LYS A 133 -3.79 9.64 18.79
N GLY A 134 -4.98 9.25 18.34
CA GLY A 134 -5.29 9.08 16.92
C GLY A 134 -5.23 10.41 16.20
N VAL A 135 -4.55 10.44 15.07
CA VAL A 135 -4.52 11.56 14.14
C VAL A 135 -4.80 11.03 12.73
N LEU A 136 -5.50 11.83 11.93
CA LEU A 136 -5.72 11.45 10.53
C LEU A 136 -4.40 11.55 9.78
N VAL A 137 -3.97 10.46 9.15
CA VAL A 137 -2.89 10.44 8.18
C VAL A 137 -3.41 9.71 6.96
N ARG A 138 -3.76 10.44 5.92
CA ARG A 138 -4.29 9.88 4.66
C ARG A 138 -3.17 9.18 3.92
N HIS A 139 -3.34 7.91 3.60
CA HIS A 139 -2.43 7.25 2.66
C HIS A 139 -2.61 7.82 1.26
N GLY A 140 -1.49 8.07 0.60
CA GLY A 140 -1.44 8.65 -0.74
C GLY A 140 -0.38 8.00 -1.61
N ILE A 141 -0.38 8.35 -2.89
CA ILE A 141 0.58 7.89 -3.89
C ILE A 141 1.34 9.09 -4.49
N ASP A 142 2.54 8.85 -5.00
CA ASP A 142 3.29 9.85 -5.74
C ASP A 142 2.77 9.94 -7.19
N ASP A 143 2.25 11.09 -7.58
CA ASP A 143 1.68 11.33 -8.90
C ASP A 143 2.71 11.33 -10.04
N LYS A 144 3.99 11.53 -9.74
CA LYS A 144 5.08 11.52 -10.74
C LYS A 144 5.45 10.11 -11.19
N ILE A 145 5.38 9.15 -10.25
CA ILE A 145 5.86 7.78 -10.47
C ILE A 145 4.74 6.73 -10.46
N SER A 146 3.50 7.11 -10.12
CA SER A 146 2.36 6.17 -10.08
C SER A 146 1.58 6.11 -11.41
N LYS A 147 2.06 6.81 -12.44
CA LYS A 147 1.45 6.78 -13.77
C LYS A 147 2.03 5.64 -14.60
N GLY A 148 1.17 4.71 -15.02
CA GLY A 148 1.56 3.65 -15.94
C GLY A 148 1.77 4.15 -17.37
N GLU A 149 2.51 3.40 -18.15
CA GLU A 149 2.75 3.63 -19.58
C GLU A 149 1.93 2.63 -20.42
N ASN A 150 1.85 2.85 -21.73
CA ASN A 150 1.22 1.91 -22.66
C ASN A 150 2.23 0.87 -23.14
N GLY A 151 1.74 -0.27 -23.67
CA GLY A 151 2.57 -1.31 -24.29
C GLY A 151 2.69 -2.58 -23.45
N PHE A 152 2.04 -2.67 -22.29
CA PHE A 152 2.07 -3.87 -21.46
C PHE A 152 1.44 -5.08 -22.17
N LYS A 153 0.24 -4.91 -22.77
CA LYS A 153 -0.42 -5.99 -23.50
C LYS A 153 0.46 -6.55 -24.63
N GLU A 154 1.11 -5.67 -25.37
CA GLU A 154 2.03 -6.06 -26.45
C GLU A 154 3.26 -6.79 -25.91
N LYS A 155 3.93 -6.20 -24.90
CA LYS A 155 5.15 -6.76 -24.25
C LYS A 155 4.93 -8.17 -23.73
N TYR A 156 3.77 -8.45 -23.14
CA TYR A 156 3.45 -9.74 -22.52
C TYR A 156 2.54 -10.63 -23.36
N GLY A 157 2.26 -10.25 -24.61
CA GLY A 157 1.50 -11.04 -25.57
C GLY A 157 0.05 -11.28 -25.18
N ILE A 158 -0.62 -10.30 -24.58
CA ILE A 158 -2.04 -10.34 -24.24
C ILE A 158 -2.86 -10.00 -25.51
N LYS A 159 -3.60 -10.96 -26.02
CA LYS A 159 -4.34 -10.82 -27.30
C LYS A 159 -5.85 -10.67 -27.12
N THR A 160 -6.37 -10.95 -25.93
CA THR A 160 -7.79 -10.83 -25.62
C THR A 160 -8.23 -9.37 -25.61
N LYS A 161 -9.51 -9.15 -25.90
CA LYS A 161 -10.14 -7.83 -25.89
C LYS A 161 -10.02 -7.18 -24.51
N ARG A 162 -10.27 -7.97 -23.45
CA ARG A 162 -10.21 -7.49 -22.05
C ARG A 162 -9.04 -8.07 -21.29
N MET A 163 -8.54 -7.29 -20.34
CA MET A 163 -7.52 -7.70 -19.41
C MET A 163 -7.94 -7.32 -17.98
N PHE A 164 -8.06 -8.33 -17.11
CA PHE A 164 -8.22 -8.13 -15.68
C PHE A 164 -6.87 -8.32 -14.99
N VAL A 165 -6.56 -7.50 -13.99
CA VAL A 165 -5.23 -7.50 -13.36
C VAL A 165 -5.36 -7.62 -11.84
N SER A 166 -4.46 -8.38 -11.21
CA SER A 166 -4.21 -8.37 -9.76
C SER A 166 -2.71 -8.36 -9.50
N CYS A 167 -2.26 -7.57 -8.52
CA CYS A 167 -0.85 -7.33 -8.23
C CYS A 167 -0.48 -7.69 -6.80
N GLY A 168 0.80 -8.10 -6.59
CA GLY A 168 1.38 -8.34 -5.27
C GLY A 168 2.28 -9.56 -5.26
N GLY A 169 2.96 -9.86 -4.12
CA GLY A 169 3.67 -11.13 -3.98
C GLY A 169 2.72 -12.32 -4.04
N TYR A 170 3.21 -13.47 -4.49
CA TYR A 170 2.43 -14.73 -4.44
C TYR A 170 2.44 -15.27 -2.99
N TRP A 171 1.66 -14.60 -2.14
CA TRP A 171 1.51 -14.92 -0.72
C TRP A 171 0.08 -15.35 -0.42
N HIS A 172 -0.10 -16.16 0.61
CA HIS A 172 -1.42 -16.70 0.98
C HIS A 172 -2.49 -15.61 1.20
N ASN A 173 -2.09 -14.49 1.84
CA ASN A 173 -3.03 -13.40 2.10
C ASN A 173 -3.51 -12.69 0.83
N LYS A 174 -2.80 -12.80 -0.31
CA LYS A 174 -3.18 -12.21 -1.59
C LYS A 174 -4.23 -13.03 -2.33
N ALA A 175 -4.44 -14.29 -1.93
CA ALA A 175 -5.47 -15.20 -2.46
C ALA A 175 -5.51 -15.30 -4.00
N MET A 176 -4.32 -15.28 -4.65
CA MET A 176 -4.25 -15.27 -6.11
C MET A 176 -4.66 -16.60 -6.74
N LYS A 177 -4.46 -17.74 -6.06
CA LYS A 177 -4.97 -19.05 -6.53
C LYS A 177 -6.49 -19.11 -6.50
N GLU A 178 -7.06 -18.60 -5.43
CA GLU A 178 -8.51 -18.49 -5.25
C GLU A 178 -9.13 -17.54 -6.28
N LEU A 179 -8.47 -16.43 -6.59
CA LEU A 179 -8.90 -15.53 -7.67
C LEU A 179 -8.93 -16.25 -9.03
N VAL A 180 -7.91 -17.06 -9.33
CA VAL A 180 -7.89 -17.88 -10.58
C VAL A 180 -9.07 -18.84 -10.63
N GLN A 181 -9.43 -19.48 -9.52
CA GLN A 181 -10.59 -20.37 -9.45
C GLN A 181 -11.87 -19.59 -9.75
N VAL A 182 -12.10 -18.46 -9.08
CA VAL A 182 -13.27 -17.60 -9.31
C VAL A 182 -13.32 -17.11 -10.75
N PHE A 183 -12.20 -16.70 -11.33
CA PHE A 183 -12.12 -16.25 -12.72
C PHE A 183 -12.49 -17.37 -13.71
N ASN A 184 -11.93 -18.57 -13.54
CA ASN A 184 -12.22 -19.73 -14.40
C ASN A 184 -13.70 -20.13 -14.30
N GLU A 185 -14.27 -20.18 -13.10
CA GLU A 185 -15.70 -20.48 -12.87
C GLU A 185 -16.62 -19.40 -13.44
N SER A 186 -16.14 -18.16 -13.51
CA SER A 186 -16.89 -17.04 -14.09
C SER A 186 -17.03 -17.15 -15.60
N ASN A 187 -16.12 -17.84 -16.28
CA ASN A 187 -16.14 -18.06 -17.73
C ASN A 187 -16.36 -16.75 -18.53
N VAL A 188 -15.59 -15.69 -18.18
CA VAL A 188 -15.73 -14.37 -18.80
C VAL A 188 -15.14 -14.42 -20.22
N PRO A 189 -15.90 -14.13 -21.28
CA PRO A 189 -15.44 -14.32 -22.66
C PRO A 189 -14.36 -13.29 -23.03
N ASP A 190 -13.43 -13.70 -23.89
CA ASP A 190 -12.38 -12.85 -24.50
C ASP A 190 -11.64 -11.96 -23.48
N THR A 191 -11.26 -12.59 -22.35
CA THR A 191 -10.63 -11.88 -21.22
C THR A 191 -9.45 -12.68 -20.70
N THR A 192 -8.32 -12.02 -20.49
CA THR A 192 -7.13 -12.61 -19.80
C THR A 192 -7.06 -12.05 -18.39
N LEU A 193 -6.90 -12.93 -17.40
CA LEU A 193 -6.50 -12.57 -16.04
C LEU A 193 -4.99 -12.55 -15.96
N VAL A 194 -4.41 -11.40 -15.69
CA VAL A 194 -2.98 -11.20 -15.48
C VAL A 194 -2.71 -11.03 -13.99
N LEU A 195 -1.79 -11.82 -13.46
CA LEU A 195 -1.32 -11.71 -12.09
C LEU A 195 0.14 -11.25 -12.12
N THR A 196 0.45 -10.12 -11.49
CA THR A 196 1.83 -9.64 -11.41
C THR A 196 2.36 -9.84 -10.00
N GLY A 197 3.32 -10.75 -9.85
CA GLY A 197 3.94 -11.04 -8.57
C GLY A 197 5.46 -10.89 -8.64
N TYR A 198 6.06 -10.31 -7.60
CA TYR A 198 7.52 -10.14 -7.50
C TYR A 198 8.19 -11.19 -6.61
N ASP A 199 7.42 -11.97 -5.85
CA ASP A 199 7.93 -12.93 -4.87
C ASP A 199 7.07 -14.20 -4.85
N ASN A 200 7.72 -15.35 -5.00
CA ASN A 200 7.10 -16.67 -4.96
C ASN A 200 7.81 -17.60 -3.95
N ARG A 201 8.33 -17.06 -2.85
CA ARG A 201 9.06 -17.86 -1.83
C ARG A 201 8.25 -19.00 -1.23
N PHE A 202 6.93 -18.92 -1.26
CA PHE A 202 6.04 -19.98 -0.76
C PHE A 202 5.59 -20.99 -1.84
N GLY A 203 6.06 -20.83 -3.10
CA GLY A 203 5.71 -21.76 -4.17
C GLY A 203 4.22 -21.81 -4.54
N ILE A 204 3.50 -20.72 -4.32
CA ILE A 204 2.05 -20.65 -4.54
C ILE A 204 1.64 -19.84 -5.78
N LYS A 205 2.60 -19.48 -6.64
CA LYS A 205 2.27 -18.88 -7.93
C LYS A 205 1.31 -19.81 -8.69
N PRO A 206 0.17 -19.29 -9.19
CA PRO A 206 -0.74 -20.08 -10.01
C PRO A 206 -0.08 -20.62 -11.29
N GLU A 207 -0.65 -21.66 -11.85
CA GLU A 207 -0.23 -22.17 -13.17
C GLU A 207 -0.74 -21.28 -14.29
N GLU A 208 0.05 -21.16 -15.35
CA GLU A 208 -0.35 -20.45 -16.56
C GLU A 208 -1.37 -21.28 -17.36
N SER A 209 -2.33 -20.59 -17.98
CA SER A 209 -3.28 -21.19 -18.92
C SER A 209 -3.54 -20.23 -20.08
N GLU A 210 -4.41 -20.62 -21.01
CA GLU A 210 -4.76 -19.78 -22.16
C GLU A 210 -5.24 -18.37 -21.74
N PHE A 211 -6.02 -18.29 -20.65
CA PHE A 211 -6.62 -17.04 -20.18
C PHE A 211 -6.10 -16.57 -18.80
N VAL A 212 -5.09 -17.23 -18.25
CA VAL A 212 -4.46 -16.84 -16.98
C VAL A 212 -2.96 -16.72 -17.17
N LYS A 213 -2.43 -15.51 -16.94
CA LYS A 213 -0.99 -15.21 -17.05
C LYS A 213 -0.40 -14.76 -15.72
N PRO A 214 0.16 -15.68 -14.92
CA PRO A 214 0.87 -15.35 -13.69
C PRO A 214 2.32 -14.99 -14.01
N LEU A 215 2.63 -13.71 -13.99
CA LEU A 215 3.94 -13.16 -14.34
C LEU A 215 4.79 -12.91 -13.09
N MET A 216 6.12 -13.09 -13.21
CA MET A 216 7.08 -12.63 -12.22
C MET A 216 7.61 -11.27 -12.65
N ILE A 217 7.15 -10.20 -11.99
CA ILE A 217 7.48 -8.80 -12.31
C ILE A 217 7.88 -8.09 -11.03
N ASP A 218 9.08 -7.53 -10.98
CA ASP A 218 9.63 -6.70 -9.92
C ASP A 218 9.72 -5.21 -10.30
N SER A 219 9.58 -4.88 -11.60
CA SER A 219 9.50 -3.51 -12.08
C SER A 219 8.17 -2.86 -11.70
N ARG A 220 8.24 -1.77 -10.93
CA ARG A 220 7.05 -0.98 -10.59
C ARG A 220 6.39 -0.37 -11.85
N GLU A 221 7.20 0.04 -12.82
CA GLU A 221 6.74 0.60 -14.09
C GLU A 221 5.87 -0.40 -14.86
N ASP A 222 6.31 -1.66 -14.92
CA ASP A 222 5.53 -2.71 -15.59
C ASP A 222 4.23 -3.02 -14.84
N VAL A 223 4.25 -3.03 -13.50
CA VAL A 223 3.03 -3.23 -12.69
C VAL A 223 2.03 -2.09 -12.92
N LEU A 224 2.50 -0.84 -12.92
CA LEU A 224 1.65 0.33 -13.18
C LEU A 224 1.11 0.35 -14.62
N SER A 225 1.92 -0.11 -15.58
CA SER A 225 1.52 -0.25 -16.98
C SER A 225 0.46 -1.37 -17.15
N ALA A 226 0.59 -2.47 -16.41
CA ALA A 226 -0.45 -3.50 -16.35
C ALA A 226 -1.77 -2.93 -15.81
N ILE A 227 -1.71 -2.15 -14.73
CA ILE A 227 -2.89 -1.49 -14.13
C ILE A 227 -3.52 -0.54 -15.14
N LYS A 228 -2.73 0.32 -15.79
CA LYS A 228 -3.23 1.31 -16.75
C LYS A 228 -3.95 0.70 -17.95
N GLU A 229 -3.45 -0.43 -18.46
CA GLU A 229 -4.06 -1.12 -19.61
C GLU A 229 -5.14 -2.13 -19.21
N ALA A 230 -5.37 -2.33 -17.90
CA ALA A 230 -6.42 -3.19 -17.42
C ALA A 230 -7.82 -2.56 -17.60
N ASP A 231 -8.77 -3.39 -17.97
CA ASP A 231 -10.20 -3.02 -17.93
C ASP A 231 -10.73 -3.05 -16.49
N LEU A 232 -10.20 -3.97 -15.66
CA LEU A 232 -10.57 -4.14 -14.27
C LEU A 232 -9.34 -4.54 -13.44
N TYR A 233 -9.07 -3.81 -12.35
CA TYR A 233 -8.15 -4.24 -11.30
C TYR A 233 -8.92 -5.01 -10.21
N ILE A 234 -8.40 -6.16 -9.76
CA ILE A 234 -9.07 -6.99 -8.74
C ILE A 234 -8.17 -7.14 -7.51
N LEU A 235 -8.64 -6.65 -6.36
CA LEU A 235 -8.01 -6.86 -5.06
C LEU A 235 -8.75 -8.00 -4.33
N HIS A 236 -8.24 -9.24 -4.46
CA HIS A 236 -8.87 -10.44 -3.89
C HIS A 236 -8.31 -10.83 -2.52
N SER A 237 -7.38 -10.07 -1.99
CA SER A 237 -6.69 -10.34 -0.72
C SER A 237 -7.64 -10.63 0.44
N TYR A 238 -7.24 -11.55 1.32
CA TYR A 238 -7.92 -11.80 2.60
C TYR A 238 -7.64 -10.71 3.63
N SER A 239 -6.47 -10.07 3.54
CA SER A 239 -6.08 -8.97 4.43
C SER A 239 -5.17 -7.99 3.71
N GLU A 240 -5.36 -6.71 4.00
CA GLU A 240 -4.54 -5.59 3.54
C GLU A 240 -4.43 -4.56 4.65
N GLY A 241 -3.32 -3.85 4.69
CA GLY A 241 -3.22 -2.65 5.53
C GLY A 241 -4.12 -1.54 5.01
N PHE A 242 -3.89 -1.11 3.77
CA PHE A 242 -4.71 -0.10 3.10
C PHE A 242 -5.08 -0.51 1.66
N GLY A 243 -4.13 -1.08 0.92
CA GLY A 243 -4.30 -1.39 -0.49
C GLY A 243 -3.99 -0.18 -1.39
N LEU A 244 -2.77 0.36 -1.28
CA LEU A 244 -2.30 1.51 -2.10
C LEU A 244 -2.52 1.30 -3.59
N VAL A 245 -2.47 0.05 -4.05
CA VAL A 245 -2.72 -0.32 -5.45
C VAL A 245 -4.12 0.09 -5.94
N LEU A 246 -5.11 0.23 -5.04
CA LEU A 246 -6.42 0.78 -5.40
C LEU A 246 -6.32 2.27 -5.74
N LEU A 247 -5.47 3.03 -5.02
CA LEU A 247 -5.20 4.42 -5.37
C LEU A 247 -4.45 4.51 -6.72
N GLU A 248 -3.49 3.61 -6.95
CA GLU A 248 -2.77 3.50 -8.23
C GLU A 248 -3.73 3.16 -9.38
N SER A 249 -4.68 2.26 -9.15
CA SER A 249 -5.73 1.92 -10.14
C SER A 249 -6.62 3.13 -10.46
N MET A 250 -7.12 3.82 -9.45
CA MET A 250 -7.95 5.02 -9.61
C MET A 250 -7.19 6.15 -10.31
N PHE A 251 -5.91 6.35 -9.99
CA PHE A 251 -5.06 7.36 -10.60
C PHE A 251 -4.80 7.08 -12.09
N ASN A 252 -4.69 5.80 -12.47
CA ASN A 252 -4.55 5.36 -13.86
C ASN A 252 -5.90 5.24 -14.59
N LYS A 253 -7.01 5.66 -13.97
CA LYS A 253 -8.38 5.58 -14.49
C LYS A 253 -8.81 4.15 -14.82
N THR A 254 -8.32 3.19 -14.04
CA THR A 254 -8.70 1.79 -14.11
C THR A 254 -9.76 1.49 -13.06
N GLU A 255 -10.86 0.92 -13.48
CA GLU A 255 -11.90 0.49 -12.56
C GLU A 255 -11.40 -0.65 -11.67
N TRP A 256 -11.88 -0.73 -10.42
CA TRP A 256 -11.44 -1.76 -9.50
C TRP A 256 -12.59 -2.48 -8.79
N ALA A 257 -12.33 -3.75 -8.50
CA ALA A 257 -13.14 -4.56 -7.61
C ALA A 257 -12.27 -5.04 -6.44
N GLY A 258 -12.77 -4.97 -5.21
CA GLY A 258 -12.01 -5.38 -4.03
C GLY A 258 -12.85 -6.13 -3.01
N ARG A 259 -12.27 -7.16 -2.36
CA ARG A 259 -12.87 -7.77 -1.18
C ARG A 259 -13.08 -6.68 -0.12
N LYS A 260 -14.22 -6.71 0.57
CA LYS A 260 -14.58 -5.69 1.56
C LYS A 260 -13.70 -5.77 2.80
N ILE A 261 -12.49 -5.22 2.71
CA ILE A 261 -11.47 -5.16 3.76
C ILE A 261 -10.92 -3.74 3.87
N ALA A 262 -10.51 -3.34 5.05
CA ALA A 262 -9.80 -2.08 5.40
C ALA A 262 -9.95 -0.94 4.37
N GLY A 263 -8.92 -0.76 3.50
CA GLY A 263 -8.90 0.33 2.52
C GLY A 263 -9.97 0.20 1.44
N ALA A 264 -10.27 -1.02 0.94
CA ALA A 264 -11.33 -1.22 -0.05
C ALA A 264 -12.70 -0.81 0.52
N ASP A 265 -13.00 -1.13 1.78
CA ASP A 265 -14.23 -0.67 2.45
C ASP A 265 -14.27 0.86 2.57
N THR A 266 -13.14 1.48 2.93
CA THR A 266 -12.98 2.95 3.03
C THR A 266 -13.22 3.64 1.68
N MET A 267 -12.85 2.99 0.57
CA MET A 267 -12.94 3.53 -0.80
C MET A 267 -14.14 2.98 -1.60
N SER A 268 -15.11 2.34 -0.95
CA SER A 268 -16.24 1.64 -1.59
C SER A 268 -17.11 2.52 -2.51
N ASN A 269 -17.09 3.85 -2.35
CA ASN A 269 -17.78 4.79 -3.24
C ASN A 269 -17.09 4.94 -4.62
N TYR A 270 -15.87 4.44 -4.77
CA TYR A 270 -15.02 4.64 -5.94
C TYR A 270 -14.70 3.35 -6.71
N GLY A 271 -15.25 2.21 -6.28
CA GLY A 271 -15.10 0.93 -6.93
C GLY A 271 -16.14 -0.07 -6.48
N PHE A 272 -16.05 -1.31 -6.94
CA PHE A 272 -16.95 -2.39 -6.53
C PHE A 272 -16.36 -3.13 -5.33
N THR A 273 -17.11 -3.25 -4.24
CA THR A 273 -16.70 -4.07 -3.09
C THR A 273 -17.59 -5.30 -2.97
N TYR A 274 -16.99 -6.44 -2.63
CA TYR A 274 -17.69 -7.72 -2.48
C TYR A 274 -17.27 -8.44 -1.19
N THR A 275 -18.13 -9.35 -0.75
CA THR A 275 -17.94 -10.16 0.46
C THR A 275 -17.84 -11.66 0.16
N SER A 276 -18.22 -12.08 -1.04
CA SER A 276 -18.19 -13.47 -1.49
C SER A 276 -17.63 -13.60 -2.91
N ASP A 277 -17.06 -14.77 -3.20
CA ASP A 277 -16.54 -15.11 -4.51
C ASP A 277 -17.65 -15.12 -5.58
N LYS A 278 -18.88 -15.46 -5.17
CA LYS A 278 -20.05 -15.38 -6.07
C LYS A 278 -20.33 -13.95 -6.51
N GLU A 279 -20.29 -12.97 -5.60
CA GLU A 279 -20.49 -11.56 -5.95
C GLU A 279 -19.42 -11.07 -6.93
N LEU A 280 -18.15 -11.47 -6.74
CA LEU A 280 -17.08 -11.15 -7.67
C LEU A 280 -17.31 -11.80 -9.04
N SER A 281 -17.68 -13.09 -9.06
CA SER A 281 -17.98 -13.82 -10.30
C SER A 281 -19.10 -13.16 -11.09
N ASP A 282 -20.19 -12.82 -10.43
CA ASP A 282 -21.35 -12.17 -11.06
C ASP A 282 -20.97 -10.77 -11.60
N TYR A 283 -20.15 -10.02 -10.85
CA TYR A 283 -19.63 -8.74 -11.30
C TYR A 283 -18.74 -8.87 -12.53
N MET A 284 -17.78 -9.80 -12.54
CA MET A 284 -16.90 -10.04 -13.70
C MET A 284 -17.69 -10.41 -14.97
N LYS A 285 -18.76 -11.23 -14.85
CA LYS A 285 -19.62 -11.62 -15.97
C LYS A 285 -20.36 -10.45 -16.58
N SER A 286 -20.86 -9.56 -15.75
CA SER A 286 -21.64 -8.38 -16.15
C SER A 286 -20.81 -7.12 -16.31
N PHE A 287 -19.48 -7.22 -16.17
CA PHE A 287 -18.60 -6.07 -16.12
C PHE A 287 -18.72 -5.17 -17.35
N THR A 288 -19.03 -3.93 -17.08
CA THR A 288 -18.97 -2.81 -18.03
C THR A 288 -18.39 -1.62 -17.29
N PRO A 289 -17.37 -0.97 -17.82
CA PRO A 289 -16.77 0.21 -17.18
C PRO A 289 -17.81 1.31 -16.91
N ASP A 290 -17.73 1.92 -15.72
CA ASP A 290 -18.53 3.09 -15.37
C ASP A 290 -17.63 4.34 -15.41
N ASP A 291 -17.61 5.02 -16.55
CA ASP A 291 -16.78 6.21 -16.78
C ASP A 291 -17.00 7.31 -15.72
N SER A 292 -18.24 7.44 -15.22
CA SER A 292 -18.56 8.42 -14.18
C SER A 292 -17.92 8.06 -12.84
N ARG A 293 -17.94 6.78 -12.47
CA ARG A 293 -17.27 6.28 -11.26
C ARG A 293 -15.74 6.37 -11.40
N ILE A 294 -15.20 5.98 -12.54
CA ILE A 294 -13.78 6.08 -12.86
C ILE A 294 -13.30 7.53 -12.71
N GLN A 295 -14.03 8.49 -13.27
CA GLN A 295 -13.64 9.91 -13.17
C GLN A 295 -13.72 10.42 -11.72
N ARG A 296 -14.78 10.10 -10.98
CA ARG A 296 -14.89 10.47 -9.55
C ARG A 296 -13.75 9.85 -8.71
N ALA A 297 -13.37 8.61 -9.01
CA ALA A 297 -12.28 7.92 -8.35
C ALA A 297 -10.92 8.62 -8.61
N TYR A 298 -10.66 8.98 -9.85
CA TYR A 298 -9.48 9.75 -10.24
C TYR A 298 -9.45 11.11 -9.52
N ASP A 299 -10.54 11.87 -9.54
CA ASP A 299 -10.64 13.19 -8.91
C ASP A 299 -10.40 13.11 -7.39
N TYR A 300 -10.91 12.07 -6.74
CA TYR A 300 -10.65 11.80 -5.33
C TYR A 300 -9.15 11.58 -5.04
N VAL A 301 -8.46 10.79 -5.85
CA VAL A 301 -7.01 10.57 -5.65
C VAL A 301 -6.24 11.86 -5.83
N VAL A 302 -6.50 12.59 -6.92
CA VAL A 302 -5.78 13.84 -7.23
C VAL A 302 -6.01 14.94 -6.17
N SER A 303 -7.21 15.02 -5.62
CA SER A 303 -7.53 16.04 -4.61
C SER A 303 -7.07 15.68 -3.20
N GLU A 304 -7.16 14.39 -2.80
CA GLU A 304 -7.04 14.02 -1.40
C GLU A 304 -6.00 12.93 -1.08
N ARG A 305 -5.54 12.18 -2.09
CA ARG A 305 -4.75 10.95 -1.90
C ARG A 305 -3.41 10.96 -2.63
N LEU A 306 -2.84 12.13 -2.86
CA LEU A 306 -1.45 12.22 -3.29
C LEU A 306 -0.50 12.20 -2.09
N ILE A 307 0.73 11.78 -2.32
CA ILE A 307 1.76 11.68 -1.26
C ILE A 307 1.99 13.01 -0.54
N LYS A 308 1.82 14.13 -1.24
CA LYS A 308 1.87 15.46 -0.64
C LYS A 308 0.85 15.65 0.49
N ASN A 309 -0.36 15.11 0.34
CA ASN A 309 -1.39 15.18 1.38
C ASN A 309 -1.02 14.31 2.60
N THR A 310 -0.38 13.15 2.38
CA THR A 310 0.17 12.32 3.45
C THR A 310 1.21 13.09 4.26
N VAL A 311 2.16 13.72 3.56
CA VAL A 311 3.23 14.48 4.21
C VAL A 311 2.68 15.73 4.91
N ASP A 312 1.65 16.40 4.36
CA ASP A 312 0.93 17.47 5.05
C ASP A 312 0.35 17.00 6.38
N ASP A 313 -0.34 15.85 6.39
CA ASP A 313 -0.91 15.29 7.60
C ASP A 313 0.17 14.92 8.63
N ILE A 314 1.31 14.35 8.19
CA ILE A 314 2.46 14.00 9.04
C ILE A 314 3.08 15.26 9.65
N LEU A 315 3.39 16.27 8.84
CA LEU A 315 4.06 17.49 9.33
C LEU A 315 3.16 18.32 10.25
N LYS A 316 1.85 18.25 10.05
CA LYS A 316 0.87 18.94 10.90
C LYS A 316 0.93 18.52 12.36
N VAL A 317 1.38 17.30 12.68
CA VAL A 317 1.46 16.84 14.09
C VAL A 317 2.58 17.51 14.88
N ILE A 318 3.53 18.18 14.19
CA ILE A 318 4.68 18.89 14.78
C ILE A 318 4.73 20.39 14.40
N SER A 319 3.62 20.91 13.87
CA SER A 319 3.47 22.33 13.51
C SER A 319 3.18 23.20 14.70
#